data_d7694bc6d904276fc74975eaf5e14bc9
#
_entry.id   d7694bc6d904276fc74975eaf5e14bc9
#
_cell.length_a   1.000
_cell.length_b   1.000
_cell.length_c   1.000
_cell.angle_alpha   90.00
_cell.angle_beta   90.00
_cell.angle_gamma   90.00
#
_symmetry.space_group_name_H-M   'P 1'
#
loop_
_entity.id
_entity.type
_entity.pdbx_description
1 polymer ?
#
loop_
_entity_poly.entity_id
_entity_poly.type
_entity_poly.pdbx_seq_one_letter_code
_entity_poly.pdbx_strand_id
1 'polypeptide(L)'
;MYNGGKIIFGLIIFLAIVTFPFYSNLGGSAKKAMPSLDTPEIYALATKECVRSGEYMKKEHMKVLDEWRDEVVREGKREKISVGGTELEKSLQNGCMHCHSNKEQFCTECHKYAGIDPYCWDCHFDRGEGRL
;
A
#
# COMPACT_ATOMS: atom_id res chain seq x y z
N MET A 1 31.35 41.44 27.05
CA MET A 1 30.09 41.99 26.48
C MET A 1 29.34 40.86 25.78
N TYR A 2 28.18 40.52 26.24
CA TYR A 2 27.35 39.46 25.66
C TYR A 2 26.72 39.94 24.34
N ASN A 3 26.92 39.22 23.22
CA ASN A 3 26.33 39.54 21.91
C ASN A 3 24.85 39.07 21.84
N GLY A 4 24.02 39.46 22.83
CA GLY A 4 22.63 38.98 22.95
C GLY A 4 21.78 39.17 21.69
N GLY A 5 21.97 40.29 20.97
CA GLY A 5 21.24 40.52 19.72
C GLY A 5 21.52 39.48 18.61
N LYS A 6 22.78 39.06 18.47
CA LYS A 6 23.18 38.04 17.48
C LYS A 6 22.62 36.66 17.85
N ILE A 7 22.58 36.34 19.15
CA ILE A 7 22.03 35.09 19.66
C ILE A 7 20.52 35.04 19.41
N ILE A 8 19.80 36.12 19.74
CA ILE A 8 18.35 36.20 19.53
C ILE A 8 18.02 36.09 18.04
N PHE A 9 18.76 36.80 17.19
CA PHE A 9 18.57 36.73 15.73
C PHE A 9 18.78 35.30 15.20
N GLY A 10 19.84 34.61 15.64
CA GLY A 10 20.12 33.25 15.28
C GLY A 10 19.01 32.28 15.75
N LEU A 11 18.48 32.46 16.98
CA LEU A 11 17.38 31.68 17.50
C LEU A 11 16.08 31.87 16.70
N ILE A 12 15.77 33.09 16.29
CA ILE A 12 14.58 33.37 15.46
C ILE A 12 14.68 32.62 14.12
N ILE A 13 15.84 32.70 13.45
CA ILE A 13 16.07 31.99 12.19
C ILE A 13 15.93 30.47 12.40
N PHE A 14 16.57 29.96 13.44
CA PHE A 14 16.48 28.53 13.77
C PHE A 14 15.03 28.07 13.99
N LEU A 15 14.30 28.81 14.82
CA LEU A 15 12.87 28.49 15.07
C LEU A 15 12.04 28.58 13.79
N ALA A 16 12.27 29.60 12.94
CA ALA A 16 11.56 29.72 11.67
C ALA A 16 11.79 28.51 10.76
N ILE A 17 13.02 28.01 10.68
CA ILE A 17 13.37 26.84 9.87
C ILE A 17 12.76 25.56 10.45
N VAL A 18 12.88 25.36 11.77
CA VAL A 18 12.37 24.14 12.42
C VAL A 18 10.84 24.09 12.39
N THR A 19 10.17 25.23 12.52
CA THR A 19 8.71 25.29 12.48
C THR A 19 8.14 25.35 11.06
N PHE A 20 8.98 25.57 10.04
CA PHE A 20 8.55 25.65 8.65
C PHE A 20 7.63 24.50 8.19
N PRO A 21 7.96 23.21 8.39
CA PRO A 21 7.12 22.12 7.96
C PRO A 21 5.74 22.10 8.65
N PHE A 22 5.62 22.64 9.84
CA PHE A 22 4.36 22.68 10.57
C PHE A 22 3.43 23.76 10.02
N TYR A 23 3.91 24.99 9.84
CA TYR A 23 3.04 26.06 9.34
C TYR A 23 2.85 26.00 7.82
N SER A 24 3.75 25.41 7.05
CA SER A 24 3.55 25.19 5.62
C SER A 24 2.48 24.13 5.33
N ASN A 25 2.23 23.23 6.27
CA ASN A 25 1.16 22.22 6.20
C ASN A 25 -0.13 22.64 6.91
N LEU A 26 -0.18 23.82 7.53
CA LEU A 26 -1.41 24.35 8.13
C LEU A 26 -2.44 24.62 7.02
N GLY A 27 -3.43 23.77 6.93
CA GLY A 27 -4.49 23.84 5.92
C GLY A 27 -4.40 22.82 4.78
N GLY A 28 -3.29 22.10 4.67
CA GLY A 28 -3.17 20.94 3.79
C GLY A 28 -3.57 19.66 4.52
N SER A 29 -4.83 19.24 4.44
CA SER A 29 -5.14 17.87 4.83
C SER A 29 -4.63 16.93 3.74
N ALA A 30 -3.70 16.05 4.10
CA ALA A 30 -3.28 14.99 3.18
C ALA A 30 -4.52 14.19 2.76
N LYS A 31 -4.75 14.11 1.44
CA LYS A 31 -5.89 13.39 0.90
C LYS A 31 -5.74 11.92 1.30
N LYS A 32 -6.67 11.40 2.09
CA LYS A 32 -6.62 10.01 2.54
C LYS A 32 -6.60 9.09 1.31
N ALA A 33 -5.67 8.15 1.28
CA ALA A 33 -5.64 7.13 0.24
C ALA A 33 -6.92 6.29 0.27
N MET A 34 -7.57 6.16 -0.88
CA MET A 34 -8.81 5.41 -1.06
C MET A 34 -8.63 4.42 -2.20
N PRO A 35 -8.09 3.22 -1.93
CA PRO A 35 -7.91 2.20 -2.96
C PRO A 35 -9.26 1.79 -3.55
N SER A 36 -9.31 1.71 -4.88
CA SER A 36 -10.51 1.31 -5.60
C SER A 36 -10.73 -0.21 -5.49
N LEU A 37 -11.97 -0.58 -5.18
CA LEU A 37 -12.44 -1.97 -5.22
C LEU A 37 -13.40 -2.21 -6.41
N ASP A 38 -13.35 -1.30 -7.38
CA ASP A 38 -14.24 -1.31 -8.54
C ASP A 38 -13.63 -2.15 -9.66
N THR A 39 -13.79 -3.47 -9.56
CA THR A 39 -13.36 -4.43 -10.58
C THR A 39 -14.48 -5.44 -10.87
N PRO A 40 -14.59 -5.91 -12.13
CA PRO A 40 -15.61 -6.91 -12.50
C PRO A 40 -15.53 -8.18 -11.65
N GLU A 41 -14.32 -8.61 -11.29
CA GLU A 41 -14.07 -9.81 -10.50
C GLU A 41 -14.60 -9.67 -9.07
N ILE A 42 -14.43 -8.50 -8.46
CA ILE A 42 -14.99 -8.22 -7.12
C ILE A 42 -16.52 -8.19 -7.16
N TYR A 43 -17.10 -7.66 -8.23
CA TYR A 43 -18.55 -7.65 -8.38
C TYR A 43 -19.13 -9.05 -8.58
N ALA A 44 -18.38 -9.96 -9.19
CA ALA A 44 -18.78 -11.34 -9.44
C ALA A 44 -18.69 -12.24 -8.20
N LEU A 45 -18.03 -11.82 -7.11
CA LEU A 45 -17.93 -12.61 -5.88
C LEU A 45 -19.30 -12.78 -5.21
N ALA A 46 -19.58 -13.99 -4.73
CA ALA A 46 -20.80 -14.29 -3.99
C ALA A 46 -20.88 -13.51 -2.67
N THR A 47 -19.75 -13.36 -1.98
CA THR A 47 -19.59 -12.48 -0.83
C THR A 47 -18.40 -11.57 -1.04
N LYS A 48 -18.53 -10.28 -0.67
CA LYS A 48 -17.45 -9.29 -0.81
C LYS A 48 -16.45 -9.39 0.35
N GLU A 49 -15.81 -10.54 0.43
CA GLU A 49 -14.80 -10.83 1.46
C GLU A 49 -13.43 -11.02 0.82
N CYS A 50 -12.38 -10.59 1.51
CA CYS A 50 -11.00 -10.85 1.16
C CYS A 50 -10.46 -11.99 2.04
N VAL A 51 -9.23 -12.45 1.79
CA VAL A 51 -8.53 -13.50 2.58
C VAL A 51 -8.46 -13.19 4.07
N ARG A 52 -8.46 -11.92 4.43
CA ARG A 52 -8.53 -11.39 5.80
C ARG A 52 -9.38 -10.13 5.78
N SER A 53 -9.76 -9.64 6.96
CA SER A 53 -10.51 -8.38 7.06
C SER A 53 -9.79 -7.22 6.37
N GLY A 54 -10.52 -6.30 5.79
CA GLY A 54 -9.93 -5.14 5.09
C GLY A 54 -9.02 -4.29 5.99
N GLU A 55 -9.30 -4.22 7.29
CA GLU A 55 -8.44 -3.52 8.25
C GLU A 55 -7.11 -4.24 8.43
N TYR A 56 -7.13 -5.57 8.56
CA TYR A 56 -5.91 -6.37 8.63
C TYR A 56 -5.09 -6.24 7.36
N MET A 57 -5.73 -6.36 6.19
CA MET A 57 -5.03 -6.25 4.91
C MET A 57 -4.36 -4.90 4.71
N LYS A 58 -4.95 -3.80 5.16
CA LYS A 58 -4.32 -2.47 5.08
C LYS A 58 -3.04 -2.35 5.91
N LYS A 59 -2.96 -3.04 7.04
CA LYS A 59 -1.82 -2.93 7.96
C LYS A 59 -0.79 -4.04 7.78
N GLU A 60 -1.23 -5.24 7.44
CA GLU A 60 -0.46 -6.48 7.61
C GLU A 60 -0.46 -7.38 6.36
N HIS A 61 -0.88 -6.85 5.17
CA HIS A 61 -0.92 -7.67 3.94
C HIS A 61 0.44 -8.30 3.60
N MET A 62 1.56 -7.67 3.99
CA MET A 62 2.90 -8.24 3.77
C MET A 62 3.11 -9.54 4.54
N LYS A 63 2.50 -9.71 5.72
CA LYS A 63 2.57 -10.99 6.44
C LYS A 63 1.89 -12.11 5.67
N VAL A 64 0.75 -11.83 5.07
CA VAL A 64 0.03 -12.81 4.24
C VAL A 64 0.87 -13.18 3.02
N LEU A 65 1.50 -12.20 2.37
CA LEU A 65 2.37 -12.45 1.22
C LEU A 65 3.61 -13.25 1.59
N ASP A 66 4.22 -12.98 2.75
CA ASP A 66 5.38 -13.72 3.25
C ASP A 66 5.01 -15.17 3.60
N GLU A 67 3.88 -15.40 4.28
CA GLU A 67 3.36 -16.73 4.55
C GLU A 67 3.14 -17.53 3.25
N TRP A 68 2.44 -16.94 2.29
CA TRP A 68 2.17 -17.59 1.00
C TRP A 68 3.44 -17.85 0.19
N ARG A 69 4.41 -16.92 0.21
CA ARG A 69 5.70 -17.11 -0.44
C ARG A 69 6.45 -18.30 0.16
N ASP A 70 6.48 -18.39 1.47
CA ASP A 70 7.15 -19.48 2.17
C ASP A 70 6.51 -20.84 1.88
N GLU A 71 5.18 -20.92 1.94
CA GLU A 71 4.42 -22.13 1.59
C GLU A 71 4.65 -22.54 0.12
N VAL A 72 4.54 -21.59 -0.81
CA VAL A 72 4.63 -21.91 -2.24
C VAL A 72 6.05 -22.15 -2.72
N VAL A 73 7.00 -21.28 -2.29
CA VAL A 73 8.38 -21.31 -2.83
C VAL A 73 9.27 -22.25 -2.04
N ARG A 74 9.17 -22.25 -0.71
CA ARG A 74 10.05 -23.05 0.16
C ARG A 74 9.52 -24.43 0.44
N GLU A 75 8.19 -24.56 0.59
CA GLU A 75 7.56 -25.85 0.91
C GLU A 75 6.91 -26.53 -0.31
N GLY A 76 6.83 -25.84 -1.45
CA GLY A 76 6.23 -26.37 -2.68
C GLY A 76 4.71 -26.57 -2.61
N LYS A 77 4.05 -26.02 -1.60
CA LYS A 77 2.61 -26.15 -1.38
C LYS A 77 1.85 -25.11 -2.20
N ARG A 78 1.13 -25.56 -3.21
CA ARG A 78 0.26 -24.70 -4.05
C ARG A 78 -1.22 -24.97 -3.74
N GLU A 79 -1.58 -24.72 -2.49
CA GLU A 79 -2.95 -24.89 -2.03
C GLU A 79 -3.85 -23.77 -2.55
N LYS A 80 -5.09 -24.13 -2.87
CA LYS A 80 -6.13 -23.16 -3.19
C LYS A 80 -6.80 -22.68 -1.92
N ILE A 81 -7.28 -21.44 -1.98
CA ILE A 81 -8.08 -20.80 -0.93
C ILE A 81 -9.41 -20.36 -1.51
N SER A 82 -10.46 -20.44 -0.71
CA SER A 82 -11.77 -19.91 -1.09
C SER A 82 -11.91 -18.46 -0.62
N VAL A 83 -12.19 -17.55 -1.54
CA VAL A 83 -12.40 -16.13 -1.27
C VAL A 83 -13.71 -15.71 -1.92
N GLY A 84 -14.69 -15.31 -1.12
CA GLY A 84 -15.99 -14.89 -1.61
C GLY A 84 -16.71 -15.93 -2.46
N GLY A 85 -16.45 -17.23 -2.24
CA GLY A 85 -17.00 -18.35 -3.02
C GLY A 85 -16.19 -18.70 -4.26
N THR A 86 -15.09 -18.03 -4.55
CA THR A 86 -14.18 -18.32 -5.67
C THR A 86 -12.90 -18.98 -5.16
N GLU A 87 -12.48 -20.05 -5.80
CA GLU A 87 -11.22 -20.73 -5.51
C GLU A 87 -10.05 -20.02 -6.22
N LEU A 88 -9.08 -19.56 -5.43
CA LEU A 88 -7.90 -18.83 -5.90
C LEU A 88 -6.61 -19.52 -5.43
N GLU A 89 -5.54 -19.34 -6.18
CA GLU A 89 -4.20 -19.78 -5.78
C GLU A 89 -3.59 -18.80 -4.76
N LYS A 90 -2.79 -19.32 -3.84
CA LYS A 90 -1.93 -18.50 -2.97
C LYS A 90 -0.82 -17.84 -3.79
N SER A 91 -1.12 -16.72 -4.41
CA SER A 91 -0.23 -16.01 -5.33
C SER A 91 -0.59 -14.53 -5.38
N LEU A 92 0.42 -13.67 -5.48
CA LEU A 92 0.19 -12.26 -5.78
C LEU A 92 -0.50 -12.12 -7.14
N GLN A 93 0.05 -12.80 -8.17
CA GLN A 93 -0.39 -12.69 -9.56
C GLN A 93 -1.77 -13.32 -9.81
N ASN A 94 -1.95 -14.58 -9.37
CA ASN A 94 -3.16 -15.36 -9.67
C ASN A 94 -4.19 -15.34 -8.53
N GLY A 95 -3.82 -14.87 -7.36
CA GLY A 95 -4.69 -14.69 -6.21
C GLY A 95 -5.10 -13.24 -6.02
N CYS A 96 -4.24 -12.42 -5.44
CA CYS A 96 -4.58 -11.04 -5.08
C CYS A 96 -4.97 -10.19 -6.29
N MET A 97 -4.17 -10.23 -7.37
CA MET A 97 -4.43 -9.47 -8.59
C MET A 97 -5.52 -10.07 -9.47
N HIS A 98 -6.07 -11.24 -9.12
CA HIS A 98 -7.28 -11.72 -9.75
C HIS A 98 -8.45 -10.77 -9.47
N CYS A 99 -8.62 -10.39 -8.22
CA CYS A 99 -9.68 -9.47 -7.80
C CYS A 99 -9.24 -7.99 -7.87
N HIS A 100 -8.00 -7.68 -7.45
CA HIS A 100 -7.44 -6.33 -7.42
C HIS A 100 -6.60 -6.08 -8.70
N SER A 101 -7.25 -6.15 -9.86
CA SER A 101 -6.59 -6.14 -11.16
C SER A 101 -5.97 -4.80 -11.56
N ASN A 102 -6.34 -3.70 -10.91
CA ASN A 102 -5.81 -2.37 -11.19
C ASN A 102 -4.77 -1.96 -10.13
N LYS A 103 -3.50 -2.20 -10.43
CA LYS A 103 -2.36 -1.83 -9.60
C LYS A 103 -2.36 -0.36 -9.20
N GLU A 104 -2.55 0.54 -10.17
CA GLU A 104 -2.46 1.98 -9.94
C GLU A 104 -3.55 2.49 -9.00
N GLN A 105 -4.79 2.04 -9.18
CA GLN A 105 -5.92 2.49 -8.37
C GLN A 105 -6.05 1.74 -7.04
N PHE A 106 -5.32 0.64 -6.85
CA PHE A 106 -5.38 -0.15 -5.63
C PHE A 106 -4.07 -0.11 -4.85
N CYS A 107 -3.00 -0.73 -5.35
CA CYS A 107 -1.72 -0.83 -4.65
C CYS A 107 -1.02 0.53 -4.56
N THR A 108 -0.86 1.18 -5.71
CA THR A 108 -0.12 2.43 -5.85
C THR A 108 -0.76 3.57 -5.07
N GLU A 109 -2.09 3.59 -4.95
CA GLU A 109 -2.82 4.62 -4.22
C GLU A 109 -2.37 4.74 -2.76
N CYS A 110 -2.26 3.61 -2.05
CA CYS A 110 -1.79 3.60 -0.66
C CYS A 110 -0.26 3.76 -0.57
N HIS A 111 0.48 3.10 -1.46
CA HIS A 111 1.93 3.13 -1.42
C HIS A 111 2.51 4.51 -1.75
N LYS A 112 1.98 5.23 -2.74
CA LYS A 112 2.33 6.63 -3.02
C LYS A 112 2.00 7.54 -1.83
N TYR A 113 0.84 7.35 -1.21
CA TYR A 113 0.48 8.11 -0.03
C TYR A 113 1.47 7.92 1.12
N ALA A 114 1.97 6.70 1.31
CA ALA A 114 2.96 6.36 2.33
C ALA A 114 4.41 6.73 1.93
N GLY A 115 4.65 7.17 0.69
CA GLY A 115 5.99 7.45 0.17
C GLY A 115 6.84 6.19 0.00
N ILE A 116 6.22 5.04 -0.22
CA ILE A 116 6.89 3.74 -0.37
C ILE A 116 6.70 3.25 -1.80
N ASP A 117 7.80 2.87 -2.45
CA ASP A 117 7.76 2.19 -3.75
C ASP A 117 7.94 0.68 -3.54
N PRO A 118 6.90 -0.14 -3.81
CA PRO A 118 6.98 -1.56 -3.59
C PRO A 118 7.78 -2.26 -4.69
N TYR A 119 8.88 -2.89 -4.33
CA TYR A 119 9.76 -3.66 -5.21
C TYR A 119 9.14 -4.96 -5.76
N CYS A 120 7.90 -5.26 -5.41
CA CYS A 120 7.17 -6.43 -5.93
C CYS A 120 7.11 -6.44 -7.46
N TRP A 121 7.06 -5.27 -8.06
CA TRP A 121 6.92 -5.07 -9.51
C TRP A 121 8.22 -5.22 -10.30
N ASP A 122 9.33 -5.41 -9.61
CA ASP A 122 10.60 -5.78 -10.25
C ASP A 122 10.55 -7.23 -10.78
N CYS A 123 9.65 -8.06 -10.23
CA CYS A 123 9.49 -9.46 -10.59
C CYS A 123 8.07 -9.84 -11.00
N HIS A 124 7.04 -9.09 -10.58
CA HIS A 124 5.65 -9.37 -10.89
C HIS A 124 5.09 -8.39 -11.91
N PHE A 125 4.31 -8.90 -12.85
CA PHE A 125 3.69 -8.08 -13.90
C PHE A 125 2.34 -7.53 -13.45
N ASP A 126 2.05 -6.29 -13.82
CA ASP A 126 0.70 -5.77 -13.77
C ASP A 126 -0.15 -6.44 -14.85
N ARG A 127 -1.32 -6.97 -14.50
CA ARG A 127 -2.25 -7.56 -15.48
C ARG A 127 -2.76 -6.55 -16.51
N GLY A 128 -2.69 -5.25 -16.19
CA GLY A 128 -3.03 -4.17 -17.12
C GLY A 128 -1.99 -3.95 -18.21
N GLU A 129 -0.71 -4.24 -17.95
CA GLU A 129 0.41 -4.00 -18.87
C GLU A 129 0.83 -5.25 -19.68
N GLY A 130 0.37 -6.44 -19.30
CA GLY A 130 0.87 -7.73 -19.78
C GLY A 130 -0.08 -8.52 -20.68
N ARG A 131 -0.92 -7.87 -21.50
CA ARG A 131 -1.56 -8.54 -22.64
C ARG A 131 -0.76 -8.28 -23.92
N LEU A 132 0.25 -9.10 -24.11
CA LEU A 132 0.75 -9.44 -25.45
C LEU A 132 -0.13 -10.52 -26.03
#